data_2f166ced83d6c0eb291abee72556269a
#
_entry.id   2f166ced83d6c0eb291abee72556269a
#
_cell.length_a   1.000
_cell.length_b   1.000
_cell.length_c   1.000
_cell.angle_alpha   90.00
_cell.angle_beta   90.00
_cell.angle_gamma   90.00
#
_symmetry.space_group_name_H-M   'P 1'
#
loop_
_entity.id
_entity.type
_entity.pdbx_description
1 polymer ?
#
loop_
_entity_poly.entity_id
_entity_poly.type
_entity_poly.pdbx_seq_one_letter_code
_entity_poly.pdbx_strand_id
1 'polypeptide(L)'
;MKIDSLAGKPAPPAMLINVPRLITAYYTGMPDFSVPAQRVAFGTSGHRGSAFDGSFNEWHVLAISQAICQYRKQQGINGPLFLGIDTHALSEPAFASALEVLAANGVDVMLAENDEYTPTPAVSHAILTYNRGRAIGLADGIVITPSHNPPDSGGFKYNPPNGGPADTGVTGWIEARANAFLKAGLKGVLRLPFKKALRAATTHRHDYLNAYVNDLDKVIDMEAVSGANISMGVDPLGGAGVHYWAAIAERYDLNLTVVNEVVDPTFRFMTLDWDGRIRMDPSSSYAMRNLIDLKDRFDIAFACDTDHDRHGIVTRSTGLLPPNHYLSVAIHYLFRHRPEWSKDAAVGKTLVSSQMIDRIAAKIGRKLYEVPVGFKWFVDGLLDGSLGFGGEESAGASFLRRDGGVWTTDKDGIVPALLAAEITARMGRDPGEIYRELTREFGEPTYDRVEAPATPAQKEQLAKLSPQQVQITQLGGDKIERVLDRAPGIDMPIGGIKVVTTSGWFAARPSGTEDIYKIYSESFRGEDHLRDILREAQAIVDHALSVDAVQQARNGRSGRPFVAAASEVLTKVKQA
;
A
#
# COMPACT_ATOMS: atom_id res chain seq x y z
N MET A 1 9.45 -8.96 17.22
CA MET A 1 8.05 -8.49 17.44
C MET A 1 7.35 -9.46 18.40
N LYS A 2 6.55 -9.00 19.38
CA LYS A 2 5.79 -9.91 20.27
C LYS A 2 4.47 -10.25 19.57
N ILE A 3 4.30 -11.51 19.20
CA ILE A 3 3.07 -12.00 18.57
C ILE A 3 1.99 -12.15 19.66
N ASP A 4 0.77 -11.67 19.36
CA ASP A 4 -0.37 -11.83 20.26
C ASP A 4 -0.81 -13.29 20.37
N SER A 5 -1.28 -13.70 21.53
CA SER A 5 -1.71 -15.09 21.80
C SER A 5 -2.96 -15.52 21.01
N LEU A 6 -3.70 -14.57 20.46
CA LEU A 6 -4.88 -14.79 19.62
C LEU A 6 -4.57 -14.68 18.11
N ALA A 7 -3.34 -14.38 17.72
CA ALA A 7 -2.95 -14.29 16.32
C ALA A 7 -3.30 -15.59 15.56
N GLY A 8 -3.91 -15.46 14.38
CA GLY A 8 -4.37 -16.57 13.56
C GLY A 8 -5.65 -17.26 14.06
N LYS A 9 -6.32 -16.74 15.10
CA LYS A 9 -7.59 -17.26 15.61
C LYS A 9 -8.75 -16.34 15.23
N PRO A 10 -9.99 -16.86 15.11
CA PRO A 10 -11.17 -16.03 14.90
C PRO A 10 -11.32 -14.97 16.00
N ALA A 11 -11.75 -13.76 15.63
CA ALA A 11 -11.98 -12.69 16.58
C ALA A 11 -13.12 -13.03 17.56
N PRO A 12 -12.92 -12.97 18.89
CA PRO A 12 -14.00 -13.10 19.84
C PRO A 12 -15.07 -12.01 19.62
N PRO A 13 -16.38 -12.30 19.84
CA PRO A 13 -17.45 -11.33 19.62
C PRO A 13 -17.27 -10.00 20.38
N ALA A 14 -16.63 -10.03 21.55
CA ALA A 14 -16.35 -8.84 22.36
C ALA A 14 -15.33 -7.88 21.73
N MET A 15 -14.55 -8.33 20.74
CA MET A 15 -13.58 -7.53 20.02
C MET A 15 -14.16 -6.87 18.76
N LEU A 16 -15.36 -7.28 18.35
CA LEU A 16 -15.99 -6.71 17.17
C LEU A 16 -16.42 -5.27 17.44
N ILE A 17 -16.23 -4.40 16.45
CA ILE A 17 -16.64 -3.01 16.56
C ILE A 17 -18.16 -2.88 16.65
N ASN A 18 -18.61 -1.89 17.41
CA ASN A 18 -20.00 -1.46 17.41
C ASN A 18 -20.20 -0.43 16.28
N VAL A 19 -20.62 -0.89 15.11
CA VAL A 19 -20.78 -0.06 13.89
C VAL A 19 -21.71 1.15 14.13
N PRO A 20 -22.92 1.00 14.75
CA PRO A 20 -23.77 2.16 15.04
C PRO A 20 -23.07 3.21 15.91
N ARG A 21 -22.28 2.79 16.91
CA ARG A 21 -21.54 3.71 17.76
C ARG A 21 -20.40 4.41 16.98
N LEU A 22 -19.73 3.70 16.09
CA LEU A 22 -18.67 4.26 15.24
C LEU A 22 -19.24 5.32 14.29
N ILE A 23 -20.36 5.04 13.62
CA ILE A 23 -21.05 5.99 12.75
C ILE A 23 -21.57 7.20 13.55
N THR A 24 -22.09 6.99 14.76
CA THR A 24 -22.49 8.09 15.65
C THR A 24 -21.28 8.98 15.97
N ALA A 25 -20.15 8.40 16.35
CA ALA A 25 -18.92 9.16 16.61
C ALA A 25 -18.43 9.95 15.39
N TYR A 26 -18.58 9.38 14.18
CA TYR A 26 -18.23 10.06 12.93
C TYR A 26 -19.00 11.38 12.74
N TYR A 27 -20.30 11.38 12.98
CA TYR A 27 -21.15 12.57 12.79
C TYR A 27 -21.17 13.53 13.99
N THR A 28 -20.92 13.05 15.20
CA THR A 28 -21.00 13.86 16.43
C THR A 28 -19.64 14.32 16.95
N GLY A 29 -18.55 13.66 16.49
CA GLY A 29 -17.20 14.01 16.87
C GLY A 29 -16.75 15.32 16.22
N MET A 30 -16.03 16.14 16.98
CA MET A 30 -15.37 17.34 16.48
C MET A 30 -13.87 17.23 16.82
N PRO A 31 -12.96 17.35 15.82
CA PRO A 31 -11.53 17.23 16.09
C PRO A 31 -11.03 18.42 16.90
N ASP A 32 -10.18 18.15 17.88
CA ASP A 32 -9.43 19.19 18.58
C ASP A 32 -8.17 19.54 17.78
N PHE A 33 -8.19 20.69 17.11
CA PHE A 33 -7.07 21.13 16.29
C PHE A 33 -5.76 21.35 17.08
N SER A 34 -5.83 21.52 18.41
CA SER A 34 -4.64 21.61 19.27
C SER A 34 -3.88 20.28 19.36
N VAL A 35 -4.59 19.14 19.17
CA VAL A 35 -4.04 17.79 19.19
C VAL A 35 -3.53 17.42 17.79
N PRO A 36 -2.20 17.27 17.58
CA PRO A 36 -1.66 16.97 16.26
C PRO A 36 -2.23 15.72 15.59
N ALA A 37 -2.50 14.66 16.36
CA ALA A 37 -3.06 13.40 15.89
C ALA A 37 -4.52 13.52 15.37
N GLN A 38 -5.20 14.62 15.68
CA GLN A 38 -6.55 14.91 15.22
C GLN A 38 -6.60 15.91 14.05
N ARG A 39 -5.45 16.23 13.46
CA ARG A 39 -5.36 17.03 12.24
C ARG A 39 -5.40 16.16 11.01
N VAL A 40 -5.73 16.76 9.87
CA VAL A 40 -5.52 16.08 8.59
C VAL A 40 -4.01 15.87 8.40
N ALA A 41 -3.63 14.62 8.14
CA ALA A 41 -2.27 14.24 7.79
C ALA A 41 -2.31 13.18 6.69
N PHE A 42 -1.74 13.50 5.52
CA PHE A 42 -1.61 12.54 4.43
C PHE A 42 -0.33 11.72 4.65
N GLY A 43 -0.52 10.43 4.94
CA GLY A 43 0.57 9.47 5.02
C GLY A 43 1.11 9.06 3.64
N THR A 44 1.56 7.82 3.50
CA THR A 44 2.07 7.28 2.23
C THR A 44 1.00 7.27 1.14
N SER A 45 -0.27 7.02 1.51
CA SER A 45 -1.41 7.06 0.59
C SER A 45 -2.69 7.48 1.33
N GLY A 46 -2.97 8.79 1.35
CA GLY A 46 -4.19 9.35 1.90
C GLY A 46 -4.17 9.63 3.41
N HIS A 47 -5.21 10.30 3.88
CA HIS A 47 -5.49 10.53 5.29
C HIS A 47 -6.25 9.34 5.87
N ARG A 48 -5.85 8.85 7.04
CA ARG A 48 -6.47 7.69 7.72
C ARG A 48 -6.59 7.96 9.21
N GLY A 49 -7.60 7.36 9.84
CA GLY A 49 -7.81 7.46 11.27
C GLY A 49 -9.08 6.74 11.73
N SER A 50 -9.46 6.94 12.98
CA SER A 50 -10.71 6.42 13.54
C SER A 50 -11.58 7.56 14.09
N ALA A 51 -12.90 7.38 14.00
CA ALA A 51 -13.84 8.33 14.61
C ALA A 51 -13.80 8.27 16.14
N PHE A 52 -13.39 7.14 16.71
CA PHE A 52 -13.25 7.01 18.16
C PHE A 52 -12.08 7.83 18.71
N ASP A 53 -11.02 8.03 17.91
CA ASP A 53 -9.84 8.81 18.29
C ASP A 53 -9.96 10.29 17.89
N GLY A 54 -11.04 10.65 17.18
CA GLY A 54 -11.22 11.99 16.63
C GLY A 54 -10.26 12.31 15.48
N SER A 55 -9.62 11.29 14.89
CA SER A 55 -8.65 11.43 13.79
C SER A 55 -9.25 11.21 12.40
N PHE A 56 -10.49 10.67 12.30
CA PHE A 56 -11.25 10.56 11.06
C PHE A 56 -12.74 10.67 11.33
N ASN A 57 -13.34 11.78 10.96
CA ASN A 57 -14.77 12.04 11.15
C ASN A 57 -15.31 12.97 10.03
N GLU A 58 -16.59 13.34 10.09
CA GLU A 58 -17.23 14.19 9.09
C GLU A 58 -16.45 15.49 8.82
N TRP A 59 -15.91 16.13 9.87
CA TRP A 59 -15.15 17.37 9.73
C TRP A 59 -13.93 17.22 8.82
N HIS A 60 -13.20 16.13 8.97
CA HIS A 60 -12.05 15.82 8.12
C HIS A 60 -12.45 15.66 6.66
N VAL A 61 -13.49 14.84 6.42
CA VAL A 61 -13.96 14.57 5.06
C VAL A 61 -14.48 15.84 4.38
N LEU A 62 -15.24 16.67 5.07
CA LEU A 62 -15.73 17.96 4.57
C LEU A 62 -14.58 18.90 4.22
N ALA A 63 -13.58 19.01 5.11
CA ALA A 63 -12.41 19.86 4.93
C ALA A 63 -11.53 19.40 3.76
N ILE A 64 -11.25 18.09 3.67
CA ILE A 64 -10.43 17.49 2.60
C ILE A 64 -11.14 17.65 1.26
N SER A 65 -12.44 17.33 1.17
CA SER A 65 -13.22 17.45 -0.06
C SER A 65 -13.26 18.89 -0.58
N GLN A 66 -13.44 19.87 0.31
CA GLN A 66 -13.39 21.29 -0.07
C GLN A 66 -12.00 21.72 -0.52
N ALA A 67 -10.94 21.22 0.13
CA ALA A 67 -9.56 21.49 -0.27
C ALA A 67 -9.29 20.92 -1.66
N ILE A 68 -9.74 19.70 -1.98
CA ILE A 68 -9.63 19.10 -3.31
C ILE A 68 -10.38 19.92 -4.36
N CYS A 69 -11.60 20.38 -4.09
CA CYS A 69 -12.33 21.25 -5.00
C CYS A 69 -11.56 22.53 -5.33
N GLN A 70 -10.89 23.12 -4.33
CA GLN A 70 -10.07 24.30 -4.55
C GLN A 70 -8.77 23.99 -5.31
N TYR A 71 -8.13 22.85 -5.01
CA TYR A 71 -6.96 22.37 -5.74
C TYR A 71 -7.29 22.16 -7.21
N ARG A 72 -8.37 21.44 -7.53
CA ARG A 72 -8.86 21.22 -8.89
C ARG A 72 -9.04 22.54 -9.65
N LYS A 73 -9.70 23.52 -9.01
CA LYS A 73 -9.91 24.85 -9.61
C LYS A 73 -8.58 25.56 -9.88
N GLN A 74 -7.64 25.49 -8.95
CA GLN A 74 -6.31 26.11 -9.10
C GLN A 74 -5.48 25.47 -10.20
N GLN A 75 -5.59 24.13 -10.36
CA GLN A 75 -4.86 23.36 -11.37
C GLN A 75 -5.58 23.28 -12.72
N GLY A 76 -6.77 23.84 -12.85
CA GLY A 76 -7.57 23.76 -14.08
C GLY A 76 -8.09 22.35 -14.38
N ILE A 77 -8.22 21.49 -13.35
CA ILE A 77 -8.82 20.16 -13.47
C ILE A 77 -10.34 20.34 -13.51
N ASN A 78 -10.93 20.17 -14.68
CA ASN A 78 -12.34 20.44 -14.94
C ASN A 78 -13.08 19.30 -15.64
N GLY A 79 -12.47 18.12 -15.76
CA GLY A 79 -13.14 16.89 -16.13
C GLY A 79 -13.89 16.26 -14.96
N PRO A 80 -14.49 15.07 -15.13
CA PRO A 80 -15.21 14.38 -14.06
C PRO A 80 -14.27 13.90 -12.96
N LEU A 81 -14.81 13.78 -11.73
CA LEU A 81 -14.16 13.16 -10.61
C LEU A 81 -14.73 11.75 -10.39
N PHE A 82 -13.91 10.73 -10.49
CA PHE A 82 -14.29 9.36 -10.21
C PHE A 82 -14.23 9.10 -8.70
N LEU A 83 -15.35 8.66 -8.10
CA LEU A 83 -15.47 8.45 -6.65
C LEU A 83 -15.72 6.98 -6.33
N GLY A 84 -14.73 6.32 -5.73
CA GLY A 84 -14.81 4.94 -5.27
C GLY A 84 -14.85 4.83 -3.75
N ILE A 85 -15.45 3.74 -3.25
CA ILE A 85 -15.51 3.40 -1.82
C ILE A 85 -15.19 1.93 -1.60
N ASP A 86 -14.59 1.61 -0.46
CA ASP A 86 -14.45 0.24 0.02
C ASP A 86 -15.58 -0.15 1.02
N THR A 87 -15.41 -1.31 1.66
CA THR A 87 -16.42 -1.93 2.52
C THR A 87 -16.32 -1.57 4.00
N HIS A 88 -15.40 -0.69 4.40
CA HIS A 88 -15.29 -0.24 5.79
C HIS A 88 -16.52 0.54 6.24
N ALA A 89 -16.87 0.40 7.54
CA ALA A 89 -18.05 1.03 8.11
C ALA A 89 -18.08 2.57 7.97
N LEU A 90 -16.91 3.22 7.91
CA LEU A 90 -16.81 4.68 7.75
C LEU A 90 -16.82 5.13 6.29
N SER A 91 -16.74 4.22 5.31
CA SER A 91 -16.69 4.59 3.89
C SER A 91 -17.99 5.17 3.39
N GLU A 92 -19.13 4.57 3.76
CA GLU A 92 -20.47 5.10 3.40
C GLU A 92 -20.75 6.51 3.96
N PRO A 93 -20.58 6.78 5.27
CA PRO A 93 -20.79 8.12 5.79
C PRO A 93 -19.80 9.15 5.22
N ALA A 94 -18.55 8.73 4.94
CA ALA A 94 -17.56 9.59 4.31
C ALA A 94 -17.92 9.89 2.84
N PHE A 95 -18.43 8.91 2.10
CA PHE A 95 -18.96 9.10 0.75
C PHE A 95 -20.10 10.13 0.73
N ALA A 96 -21.06 10.01 1.66
CA ALA A 96 -22.16 10.96 1.74
C ALA A 96 -21.64 12.39 1.98
N SER A 97 -20.75 12.57 2.94
CA SER A 97 -20.15 13.88 3.27
C SER A 97 -19.32 14.45 2.12
N ALA A 98 -18.55 13.62 1.42
CA ALA A 98 -17.74 14.04 0.27
C ALA A 98 -18.63 14.48 -0.90
N LEU A 99 -19.65 13.70 -1.26
CA LEU A 99 -20.57 14.03 -2.34
C LEU A 99 -21.32 15.36 -2.10
N GLU A 100 -21.72 15.62 -0.86
CA GLU A 100 -22.35 16.88 -0.50
C GLU A 100 -21.48 18.11 -0.81
N VAL A 101 -20.18 18.01 -0.56
CA VAL A 101 -19.21 19.07 -0.85
C VAL A 101 -18.92 19.16 -2.34
N LEU A 102 -18.67 18.03 -2.99
CA LEU A 102 -18.36 17.99 -4.42
C LEU A 102 -19.50 18.57 -5.27
N ALA A 103 -20.74 18.15 -5.01
CA ALA A 103 -21.92 18.66 -5.69
C ALA A 103 -22.15 20.16 -5.42
N ALA A 104 -21.91 20.63 -4.18
CA ALA A 104 -22.02 22.06 -3.84
C ALA A 104 -20.98 22.93 -4.56
N ASN A 105 -19.85 22.36 -4.93
CA ASN A 105 -18.81 23.04 -5.70
C ASN A 105 -18.95 22.86 -7.23
N GLY A 106 -20.03 22.20 -7.70
CA GLY A 106 -20.30 22.01 -9.12
C GLY A 106 -19.35 21.03 -9.81
N VAL A 107 -18.79 20.08 -9.06
CA VAL A 107 -17.92 19.04 -9.62
C VAL A 107 -18.78 17.94 -10.25
N ASP A 108 -18.50 17.57 -11.49
CA ASP A 108 -19.07 16.38 -12.10
C ASP A 108 -18.50 15.12 -11.45
N VAL A 109 -19.34 14.36 -10.73
CA VAL A 109 -18.92 13.18 -9.97
C VAL A 109 -19.47 11.91 -10.62
N MET A 110 -18.58 10.94 -10.85
CA MET A 110 -18.91 9.61 -11.36
C MET A 110 -19.00 8.62 -10.20
N LEU A 111 -20.21 8.21 -9.86
CA LEU A 111 -20.52 7.20 -8.85
C LEU A 111 -20.67 5.83 -9.49
N ALA A 112 -20.38 4.76 -8.76
CA ALA A 112 -20.59 3.41 -9.25
C ALA A 112 -22.08 3.14 -9.58
N GLU A 113 -22.34 2.43 -10.66
CA GLU A 113 -23.66 1.88 -10.95
C GLU A 113 -24.06 0.88 -9.86
N ASN A 114 -25.36 0.76 -9.61
CA ASN A 114 -25.93 -0.17 -8.61
C ASN A 114 -25.38 0.00 -7.18
N ASP A 115 -24.80 1.16 -6.87
CA ASP A 115 -24.17 1.46 -5.59
C ASP A 115 -23.06 0.44 -5.21
N GLU A 116 -22.34 -0.07 -6.22
CA GLU A 116 -21.23 -1.01 -6.04
C GLU A 116 -20.03 -0.38 -5.32
N TYR A 117 -19.34 -1.21 -4.54
CA TYR A 117 -18.01 -0.89 -4.05
C TYR A 117 -17.01 -0.82 -5.21
N THR A 118 -16.00 0.03 -5.08
CA THR A 118 -15.07 0.28 -6.19
C THR A 118 -13.63 0.11 -5.73
N PRO A 119 -12.91 -0.91 -6.25
CA PRO A 119 -11.49 -1.09 -6.02
C PRO A 119 -10.65 0.13 -6.41
N THR A 120 -9.58 0.42 -5.65
CA THR A 120 -8.61 1.47 -5.98
C THR A 120 -8.10 1.37 -7.44
N PRO A 121 -7.70 0.19 -7.96
CA PRO A 121 -7.27 0.07 -9.35
C PRO A 121 -8.36 0.37 -10.38
N ALA A 122 -9.63 0.10 -10.06
CA ALA A 122 -10.72 0.44 -10.97
C ALA A 122 -10.91 1.95 -11.12
N VAL A 123 -10.70 2.72 -10.06
CA VAL A 123 -10.68 4.20 -10.13
C VAL A 123 -9.50 4.70 -10.94
N SER A 124 -8.28 4.16 -10.70
CA SER A 124 -7.10 4.49 -11.50
C SER A 124 -7.31 4.20 -12.99
N HIS A 125 -7.84 3.01 -13.30
CA HIS A 125 -8.17 2.60 -14.68
C HIS A 125 -9.20 3.56 -15.34
N ALA A 126 -10.25 3.94 -14.61
CA ALA A 126 -11.27 4.87 -15.11
C ALA A 126 -10.68 6.25 -15.44
N ILE A 127 -9.85 6.81 -14.54
CA ILE A 127 -9.14 8.08 -14.76
C ILE A 127 -8.29 8.00 -16.03
N LEU A 128 -7.42 6.99 -16.13
CA LEU A 128 -6.49 6.85 -17.26
C LEU A 128 -7.21 6.59 -18.58
N THR A 129 -8.27 5.78 -18.56
CA THR A 129 -9.09 5.50 -19.75
C THR A 129 -9.80 6.76 -20.22
N TYR A 130 -10.38 7.54 -19.31
CA TYR A 130 -10.99 8.82 -19.65
C TYR A 130 -9.99 9.83 -20.20
N ASN A 131 -8.82 9.94 -19.58
CA ASN A 131 -7.78 10.93 -19.92
C ASN A 131 -7.00 10.58 -21.19
N ARG A 132 -7.12 9.36 -21.70
CA ARG A 132 -6.36 8.92 -22.89
C ARG A 132 -6.60 9.83 -24.09
N GLY A 133 -5.50 10.44 -24.60
CA GLY A 133 -5.53 11.36 -25.74
C GLY A 133 -6.11 12.74 -25.43
N ARG A 134 -6.40 13.07 -24.17
CA ARG A 134 -6.88 14.38 -23.75
C ARG A 134 -5.76 15.23 -23.20
N ALA A 135 -5.75 16.51 -23.54
CA ALA A 135 -4.86 17.52 -22.96
C ALA A 135 -5.59 18.50 -22.02
N ILE A 136 -6.93 18.56 -22.13
CA ILE A 136 -7.80 19.43 -21.33
C ILE A 136 -9.05 18.64 -20.90
N GLY A 137 -9.76 19.14 -19.90
CA GLY A 137 -10.92 18.44 -19.36
C GLY A 137 -10.54 17.13 -18.67
N LEU A 138 -9.37 17.09 -18.04
CA LEU A 138 -8.83 15.89 -17.41
C LEU A 138 -9.63 15.51 -16.17
N ALA A 139 -9.89 14.21 -16.06
CA ALA A 139 -10.50 13.58 -14.90
C ALA A 139 -9.46 13.30 -13.82
N ASP A 140 -9.91 13.20 -12.59
CA ASP A 140 -9.19 12.77 -11.39
C ASP A 140 -10.09 11.89 -10.52
N GLY A 141 -9.66 11.49 -9.32
CA GLY A 141 -10.47 10.62 -8.48
C GLY A 141 -10.22 10.74 -6.99
N ILE A 142 -11.18 10.22 -6.26
CA ILE A 142 -11.13 10.01 -4.82
C ILE A 142 -11.44 8.54 -4.55
N VAL A 143 -10.67 7.92 -3.65
CA VAL A 143 -10.98 6.59 -3.13
C VAL A 143 -11.12 6.68 -1.61
N ILE A 144 -12.31 6.35 -1.12
CA ILE A 144 -12.61 6.37 0.31
C ILE A 144 -12.35 4.97 0.87
N THR A 145 -11.20 4.83 1.52
CA THR A 145 -10.69 3.55 2.02
C THR A 145 -9.55 3.76 3.02
N PRO A 146 -9.49 3.02 4.12
CA PRO A 146 -8.30 2.90 4.95
C PRO A 146 -7.40 1.73 4.53
N SER A 147 -7.64 1.07 3.36
CA SER A 147 -6.96 -0.14 2.89
C SER A 147 -7.12 -1.28 3.93
N HIS A 148 -6.10 -2.05 4.24
CA HIS A 148 -6.11 -3.19 5.16
C HIS A 148 -6.20 -2.83 6.66
N ASN A 149 -6.44 -1.57 7.01
CA ASN A 149 -6.53 -1.12 8.41
C ASN A 149 -7.70 -1.78 9.15
N PRO A 150 -7.69 -1.79 10.50
CA PRO A 150 -8.77 -2.35 11.30
C PRO A 150 -10.16 -1.79 10.97
N PRO A 151 -11.24 -2.53 11.34
CA PRO A 151 -12.63 -2.19 10.99
C PRO A 151 -13.13 -0.83 11.48
N ASP A 152 -12.51 -0.26 12.52
CA ASP A 152 -12.84 1.06 13.08
C ASP A 152 -12.20 2.23 12.33
N SER A 153 -11.37 1.92 11.32
CA SER A 153 -10.66 2.92 10.54
C SER A 153 -11.51 3.47 9.39
N GLY A 154 -11.24 4.71 9.03
CA GLY A 154 -11.65 5.34 7.79
C GLY A 154 -10.46 5.94 7.07
N GLY A 155 -10.59 6.17 5.78
CA GLY A 155 -9.51 6.73 4.98
C GLY A 155 -10.00 7.48 3.75
N PHE A 156 -9.17 8.38 3.23
CA PHE A 156 -9.50 9.24 2.11
C PHE A 156 -8.25 9.47 1.26
N LYS A 157 -8.26 8.96 0.02
CA LYS A 157 -7.18 9.06 -0.95
C LYS A 157 -7.59 10.00 -2.09
N TYR A 158 -6.63 10.69 -2.69
CA TYR A 158 -6.81 11.50 -3.89
C TYR A 158 -5.85 11.04 -4.98
N ASN A 159 -6.40 10.80 -6.17
CA ASN A 159 -5.66 10.42 -7.37
C ASN A 159 -5.79 11.53 -8.42
N PRO A 160 -4.70 12.28 -8.70
CA PRO A 160 -4.65 13.30 -9.74
C PRO A 160 -4.90 12.74 -11.16
N PRO A 161 -4.91 13.57 -12.21
CA PRO A 161 -5.15 13.13 -13.59
C PRO A 161 -4.20 12.07 -14.15
N ASN A 162 -3.06 11.84 -13.52
CA ASN A 162 -2.15 10.73 -13.83
C ASN A 162 -2.64 9.36 -13.31
N GLY A 163 -3.76 9.31 -12.59
CA GLY A 163 -4.42 8.09 -12.12
C GLY A 163 -3.79 7.42 -10.91
N GLY A 164 -2.61 7.84 -10.49
CA GLY A 164 -1.87 7.25 -9.36
C GLY A 164 -2.05 8.00 -8.04
N PRO A 165 -1.40 7.56 -6.96
CA PRO A 165 -1.41 8.27 -5.70
C PRO A 165 -0.80 9.67 -5.85
N ALA A 166 -1.43 10.67 -5.26
CA ALA A 166 -0.94 12.05 -5.28
C ALA A 166 0.46 12.16 -4.68
N ASP A 167 1.32 12.95 -5.32
CA ASP A 167 2.66 13.24 -4.81
C ASP A 167 2.65 14.10 -3.54
N THR A 168 3.83 14.32 -2.95
CA THR A 168 3.97 15.10 -1.71
C THR A 168 3.64 16.58 -1.86
N GLY A 169 3.79 17.16 -3.05
CA GLY A 169 3.41 18.55 -3.31
C GLY A 169 1.89 18.71 -3.29
N VAL A 170 1.19 17.79 -3.96
CA VAL A 170 -0.28 17.76 -4.00
C VAL A 170 -0.86 17.48 -2.62
N THR A 171 -0.40 16.40 -1.96
CA THR A 171 -0.92 16.01 -0.63
C THR A 171 -0.63 17.08 0.42
N GLY A 172 0.56 17.67 0.43
CA GLY A 172 0.92 18.75 1.36
C GLY A 172 0.07 20.01 1.16
N TRP A 173 -0.26 20.36 -0.09
CA TRP A 173 -1.16 21.48 -0.37
C TRP A 173 -2.58 21.22 0.15
N ILE A 174 -3.13 20.02 -0.16
CA ILE A 174 -4.48 19.62 0.31
C ILE A 174 -4.53 19.56 1.83
N GLU A 175 -3.52 18.96 2.47
CA GLU A 175 -3.39 18.87 3.94
C GLU A 175 -3.38 20.25 4.60
N ALA A 176 -2.52 21.15 4.12
CA ALA A 176 -2.43 22.51 4.66
C ALA A 176 -3.78 23.25 4.52
N ARG A 177 -4.45 23.10 3.40
CA ARG A 177 -5.72 23.75 3.13
C ARG A 177 -6.86 23.16 3.94
N ALA A 178 -6.94 21.82 4.05
CA ALA A 178 -7.93 21.14 4.89
C ALA A 178 -7.77 21.52 6.38
N ASN A 179 -6.54 21.55 6.87
CA ASN A 179 -6.24 21.99 8.23
C ASN A 179 -6.62 23.46 8.48
N ALA A 180 -6.51 24.32 7.48
CA ALA A 180 -7.00 25.70 7.60
C ALA A 180 -8.52 25.75 7.74
N PHE A 181 -9.28 24.90 7.03
CA PHE A 181 -10.74 24.76 7.21
C PHE A 181 -11.10 24.24 8.60
N LEU A 182 -10.42 23.20 9.10
CA LEU A 182 -10.64 22.66 10.44
C LEU A 182 -10.43 23.75 11.49
N LYS A 183 -9.30 24.47 11.43
CA LYS A 183 -8.99 25.56 12.35
C LYS A 183 -10.02 26.69 12.32
N ALA A 184 -10.65 26.93 11.17
CA ALA A 184 -11.67 27.97 10.99
C ALA A 184 -13.10 27.48 11.32
N GLY A 185 -13.27 26.27 11.88
CA GLY A 185 -14.58 25.71 12.17
C GLY A 185 -15.40 25.43 10.90
N LEU A 186 -14.75 24.95 9.84
CA LEU A 186 -15.30 24.66 8.51
C LEU A 186 -15.88 25.90 7.77
N LYS A 187 -15.53 27.10 8.20
CA LYS A 187 -15.97 28.32 7.52
C LYS A 187 -15.46 28.34 6.08
N GLY A 188 -16.40 28.47 5.13
CA GLY A 188 -16.11 28.48 3.70
C GLY A 188 -16.16 27.11 3.03
N VAL A 189 -16.49 26.04 3.77
CA VAL A 189 -16.87 24.75 3.17
C VAL A 189 -18.29 24.85 2.64
N LEU A 190 -18.48 24.54 1.35
CA LEU A 190 -19.78 24.49 0.71
C LEU A 190 -20.37 23.08 0.84
N ARG A 191 -21.68 23.00 1.10
CA ARG A 191 -22.35 21.71 1.28
C ARG A 191 -23.79 21.76 0.78
N LEU A 192 -24.22 20.73 0.06
CA LEU A 192 -25.63 20.44 -0.26
C LEU A 192 -26.12 19.27 0.57
N PRO A 193 -27.39 19.25 1.00
CA PRO A 193 -27.94 18.05 1.64
C PRO A 193 -27.82 16.82 0.75
N PHE A 194 -27.43 15.67 1.31
CA PHE A 194 -27.10 14.44 0.58
C PHE A 194 -28.14 14.04 -0.49
N LYS A 195 -29.44 14.07 -0.14
CA LYS A 195 -30.52 13.78 -1.11
C LYS A 195 -30.54 14.74 -2.31
N LYS A 196 -30.09 15.99 -2.14
CA LYS A 196 -29.97 16.96 -3.22
C LYS A 196 -28.69 16.70 -4.02
N ALA A 197 -27.59 16.39 -3.35
CA ALA A 197 -26.33 16.05 -3.98
C ALA A 197 -26.47 14.82 -4.89
N LEU A 198 -27.14 13.75 -4.44
CA LEU A 198 -27.43 12.55 -5.25
C LEU A 198 -28.25 12.82 -6.52
N ARG A 199 -29.04 13.90 -6.54
CA ARG A 199 -29.91 14.29 -7.67
C ARG A 199 -29.38 15.51 -8.41
N ALA A 200 -28.20 15.99 -8.06
CA ALA A 200 -27.59 17.12 -8.74
C ALA A 200 -27.29 16.77 -10.21
N ALA A 201 -27.41 17.75 -11.10
CA ALA A 201 -27.08 17.56 -12.52
C ALA A 201 -25.61 17.17 -12.74
N THR A 202 -24.77 17.38 -11.75
CA THR A 202 -23.34 17.02 -11.72
C THR A 202 -23.06 15.64 -11.11
N THR A 203 -24.09 14.88 -10.74
CA THR A 203 -23.91 13.52 -10.20
C THR A 203 -24.34 12.50 -11.24
N HIS A 204 -23.39 11.68 -11.67
CA HIS A 204 -23.54 10.72 -12.76
C HIS A 204 -23.24 9.31 -12.27
N ARG A 205 -23.57 8.30 -13.08
CA ARG A 205 -23.23 6.90 -12.84
C ARG A 205 -22.20 6.43 -13.85
N HIS A 206 -21.31 5.53 -13.40
CA HIS A 206 -20.27 4.92 -14.21
C HIS A 206 -20.14 3.43 -13.89
N ASP A 207 -20.09 2.62 -14.92
CA ASP A 207 -19.87 1.18 -14.79
C ASP A 207 -18.37 0.87 -14.63
N TYR A 208 -17.88 0.98 -13.40
CA TYR A 208 -16.48 0.66 -13.07
C TYR A 208 -16.16 -0.82 -13.27
N LEU A 209 -17.10 -1.70 -12.88
CA LEU A 209 -16.90 -3.13 -12.91
C LEU A 209 -16.65 -3.62 -14.33
N ASN A 210 -17.61 -3.43 -15.24
CA ASN A 210 -17.47 -3.92 -16.61
C ASN A 210 -16.36 -3.18 -17.37
N ALA A 211 -16.14 -1.88 -17.14
CA ALA A 211 -15.05 -1.14 -17.75
C ALA A 211 -13.68 -1.72 -17.40
N TYR A 212 -13.47 -2.10 -16.15
CA TYR A 212 -12.23 -2.72 -15.68
C TYR A 212 -12.11 -4.18 -16.15
N VAL A 213 -13.16 -4.98 -15.94
CA VAL A 213 -13.14 -6.42 -16.23
C VAL A 213 -12.92 -6.67 -17.73
N ASN A 214 -13.60 -5.91 -18.62
CA ASN A 214 -13.47 -6.10 -20.07
C ASN A 214 -12.08 -5.75 -20.62
N ASP A 215 -11.27 -5.01 -19.88
CA ASP A 215 -9.92 -4.60 -20.30
C ASP A 215 -8.79 -5.53 -19.76
N LEU A 216 -9.12 -6.52 -18.90
CA LEU A 216 -8.13 -7.39 -18.25
C LEU A 216 -7.32 -8.24 -19.25
N ASP A 217 -7.86 -8.63 -20.38
CA ASP A 217 -7.16 -9.36 -21.44
C ASP A 217 -6.02 -8.55 -22.08
N LYS A 218 -6.05 -7.23 -21.94
CA LYS A 218 -4.97 -6.34 -22.39
C LYS A 218 -3.72 -6.41 -21.50
N VAL A 219 -3.85 -6.92 -20.28
CA VAL A 219 -2.75 -6.98 -19.30
C VAL A 219 -2.40 -8.42 -18.94
N ILE A 220 -3.36 -9.31 -18.84
CA ILE A 220 -3.24 -10.74 -18.54
C ILE A 220 -3.56 -11.58 -19.78
N ASP A 221 -2.86 -12.68 -19.95
CA ASP A 221 -3.16 -13.67 -20.98
C ASP A 221 -4.31 -14.58 -20.54
N MET A 222 -5.53 -14.05 -20.65
CA MET A 222 -6.74 -14.74 -20.20
C MET A 222 -7.00 -16.04 -21.00
N GLU A 223 -6.59 -16.09 -22.28
CA GLU A 223 -6.71 -17.31 -23.10
C GLU A 223 -5.85 -18.46 -22.54
N ALA A 224 -4.63 -18.13 -22.08
CA ALA A 224 -3.76 -19.13 -21.47
C ALA A 224 -4.33 -19.63 -20.13
N VAL A 225 -4.93 -18.75 -19.33
CA VAL A 225 -5.53 -19.11 -18.03
C VAL A 225 -6.76 -19.98 -18.23
N SER A 226 -7.70 -19.57 -19.09
CA SER A 226 -8.91 -20.32 -19.42
C SER A 226 -8.56 -21.68 -20.05
N GLY A 227 -7.67 -21.68 -21.05
CA GLY A 227 -7.28 -22.91 -21.78
C GLY A 227 -6.58 -23.96 -20.92
N ALA A 228 -5.90 -23.58 -19.85
CA ALA A 228 -5.27 -24.51 -18.92
C ALA A 228 -6.25 -25.12 -17.90
N ASN A 229 -7.43 -24.54 -17.75
CA ASN A 229 -8.49 -24.97 -16.83
C ASN A 229 -7.99 -25.26 -15.40
N ILE A 230 -7.02 -24.44 -14.92
CA ILE A 230 -6.50 -24.54 -13.56
C ILE A 230 -7.60 -24.16 -12.54
N SER A 231 -7.65 -24.86 -11.42
CA SER A 231 -8.57 -24.53 -10.34
C SER A 231 -8.03 -23.36 -9.51
N MET A 232 -8.79 -22.29 -9.43
CA MET A 232 -8.40 -21.06 -8.71
C MET A 232 -9.32 -20.81 -7.52
N GLY A 233 -8.74 -20.36 -6.41
CA GLY A 233 -9.48 -19.85 -5.25
C GLY A 233 -9.19 -18.39 -5.02
N VAL A 234 -10.19 -17.58 -4.67
CA VAL A 234 -10.00 -16.19 -4.28
C VAL A 234 -10.75 -15.84 -3.01
N ASP A 235 -10.07 -15.19 -2.08
CA ASP A 235 -10.67 -14.53 -0.92
C ASP A 235 -10.52 -13.00 -1.08
N PRO A 236 -11.60 -12.27 -1.37
CA PRO A 236 -11.57 -10.82 -1.45
C PRO A 236 -11.43 -10.15 -0.07
N LEU A 237 -11.27 -10.91 1.01
CA LEU A 237 -11.20 -10.45 2.40
C LEU A 237 -12.34 -9.48 2.76
N GLY A 238 -13.54 -9.71 2.17
CA GLY A 238 -14.71 -8.84 2.33
C GLY A 238 -14.56 -7.45 1.71
N GLY A 239 -13.63 -7.27 0.79
CA GLY A 239 -13.28 -5.97 0.19
C GLY A 239 -14.11 -5.59 -1.04
N ALA A 240 -13.76 -4.44 -1.62
CA ALA A 240 -14.49 -3.78 -2.70
C ALA A 240 -14.57 -4.58 -4.01
N GLY A 241 -13.70 -5.56 -4.20
CA GLY A 241 -13.72 -6.41 -5.40
C GLY A 241 -14.54 -7.68 -5.28
N VAL A 242 -15.35 -7.85 -4.24
CA VAL A 242 -16.11 -9.10 -4.00
C VAL A 242 -16.93 -9.53 -5.24
N HIS A 243 -17.59 -8.61 -5.93
CA HIS A 243 -18.38 -8.90 -7.13
C HIS A 243 -17.54 -8.89 -8.42
N TYR A 244 -16.35 -8.29 -8.40
CA TYR A 244 -15.44 -8.28 -9.55
C TYR A 244 -14.97 -9.69 -9.90
N TRP A 245 -14.70 -10.53 -8.91
CA TRP A 245 -14.18 -11.88 -9.13
C TRP A 245 -15.16 -12.80 -9.84
N ALA A 246 -16.45 -12.72 -9.49
CA ALA A 246 -17.50 -13.47 -10.19
C ALA A 246 -17.63 -12.98 -11.65
N ALA A 247 -17.61 -11.66 -11.88
CA ALA A 247 -17.66 -11.09 -13.22
C ALA A 247 -16.43 -11.48 -14.07
N ILE A 248 -15.23 -11.52 -13.47
CA ILE A 248 -14.00 -11.99 -14.13
C ILE A 248 -14.13 -13.46 -14.52
N ALA A 249 -14.61 -14.30 -13.61
CA ALA A 249 -14.81 -15.74 -13.87
C ALA A 249 -15.78 -15.97 -15.02
N GLU A 250 -16.93 -15.26 -15.04
CA GLU A 250 -17.94 -15.36 -16.09
C GLU A 250 -17.40 -14.84 -17.43
N ARG A 251 -16.78 -13.65 -17.43
CA ARG A 251 -16.31 -12.99 -18.65
C ARG A 251 -15.27 -13.79 -19.41
N TYR A 252 -14.37 -14.48 -18.69
CA TYR A 252 -13.21 -15.17 -19.26
C TYR A 252 -13.30 -16.69 -19.16
N ASP A 253 -14.45 -17.24 -18.77
CA ASP A 253 -14.69 -18.68 -18.60
C ASP A 253 -13.60 -19.35 -17.72
N LEU A 254 -13.41 -18.80 -16.50
CA LEU A 254 -12.38 -19.26 -15.58
C LEU A 254 -12.95 -20.22 -14.52
N ASN A 255 -12.21 -21.28 -14.24
CA ASN A 255 -12.49 -22.18 -13.11
C ASN A 255 -12.05 -21.54 -11.79
N LEU A 256 -12.77 -20.47 -11.37
CA LEU A 256 -12.45 -19.65 -10.21
C LEU A 256 -13.58 -19.73 -9.18
N THR A 257 -13.23 -20.00 -7.93
CA THR A 257 -14.14 -20.06 -6.78
C THR A 257 -13.85 -18.90 -5.84
N VAL A 258 -14.84 -18.05 -5.59
CA VAL A 258 -14.79 -17.07 -4.49
C VAL A 258 -15.08 -17.82 -3.19
N VAL A 259 -14.09 -17.91 -2.29
CA VAL A 259 -14.21 -18.72 -1.07
C VAL A 259 -14.95 -18.00 0.06
N ASN A 260 -15.05 -16.67 -0.02
CA ASN A 260 -15.79 -15.86 0.94
C ASN A 260 -16.43 -14.64 0.21
N GLU A 261 -17.74 -14.67 0.06
CA GLU A 261 -18.52 -13.61 -0.58
C GLU A 261 -19.12 -12.61 0.44
N VAL A 262 -18.82 -12.79 1.73
CA VAL A 262 -19.43 -12.00 2.80
C VAL A 262 -18.82 -10.61 2.85
N VAL A 263 -19.66 -9.59 2.72
CA VAL A 263 -19.32 -8.20 3.08
C VAL A 263 -19.94 -7.91 4.44
N ASP A 264 -19.08 -7.69 5.43
CA ASP A 264 -19.48 -7.35 6.79
C ASP A 264 -18.49 -6.31 7.34
N PRO A 265 -18.92 -5.08 7.62
CA PRO A 265 -18.04 -4.00 8.05
C PRO A 265 -17.38 -4.23 9.42
N THR A 266 -17.74 -5.30 10.14
CA THR A 266 -17.01 -5.75 11.34
C THR A 266 -15.86 -6.70 10.99
N PHE A 267 -15.81 -7.22 9.77
CA PHE A 267 -14.84 -8.21 9.27
C PHE A 267 -14.68 -9.43 10.20
N ARG A 268 -15.78 -9.86 10.85
CA ARG A 268 -15.77 -10.94 11.85
C ARG A 268 -15.35 -12.30 11.32
N PHE A 269 -15.35 -12.50 10.00
CA PHE A 269 -14.86 -13.73 9.33
C PHE A 269 -13.33 -13.81 9.29
N MET A 270 -12.63 -12.71 9.54
CA MET A 270 -11.17 -12.69 9.56
C MET A 270 -10.61 -13.34 10.83
N THR A 271 -9.43 -13.91 10.69
CA THR A 271 -8.58 -14.26 11.82
C THR A 271 -7.77 -13.05 12.25
N LEU A 272 -7.45 -12.98 13.55
CA LEU A 272 -6.66 -11.87 14.12
C LEU A 272 -5.24 -11.89 13.57
N ASP A 273 -4.73 -10.73 13.26
CA ASP A 273 -3.36 -10.55 12.80
C ASP A 273 -2.35 -10.67 13.96
N TRP A 274 -1.07 -10.57 13.64
CA TRP A 274 0.04 -10.72 14.59
C TRP A 274 -0.09 -9.84 15.85
N ASP A 275 -0.74 -8.67 15.75
CA ASP A 275 -0.95 -7.71 16.83
C ASP A 275 -2.26 -7.93 17.62
N GLY A 276 -2.99 -9.02 17.33
CA GLY A 276 -4.26 -9.36 17.95
C GLY A 276 -5.43 -8.48 17.46
N ARG A 277 -5.30 -7.75 16.34
CA ARG A 277 -6.35 -6.95 15.73
C ARG A 277 -6.87 -7.61 14.45
N ILE A 278 -8.09 -7.27 14.06
CA ILE A 278 -8.59 -7.61 12.74
C ILE A 278 -7.90 -6.69 11.72
N ARG A 279 -7.20 -7.28 10.74
CA ARG A 279 -6.61 -6.60 9.61
C ARG A 279 -6.84 -7.42 8.35
N MET A 280 -7.15 -6.78 7.24
CA MET A 280 -7.36 -7.43 5.95
C MET A 280 -6.07 -7.38 5.13
N ASP A 281 -4.95 -7.80 5.75
CA ASP A 281 -3.62 -7.76 5.12
C ASP A 281 -3.31 -9.08 4.40
N PRO A 282 -3.30 -9.11 3.06
CA PRO A 282 -3.05 -10.32 2.28
C PRO A 282 -1.57 -10.78 2.33
N SER A 283 -0.68 -10.01 2.93
CA SER A 283 0.71 -10.38 3.17
C SER A 283 0.93 -11.08 4.52
N SER A 284 -0.06 -11.04 5.42
CA SER A 284 0.03 -11.65 6.74
C SER A 284 -0.43 -13.09 6.76
N SER A 285 0.43 -14.00 7.22
CA SER A 285 0.07 -15.42 7.39
C SER A 285 -1.00 -15.65 8.47
N TYR A 286 -1.18 -14.70 9.38
CA TYR A 286 -2.22 -14.75 10.41
C TYR A 286 -3.58 -14.33 9.83
N ALA A 287 -3.65 -13.21 9.13
CA ALA A 287 -4.87 -12.73 8.49
C ALA A 287 -5.34 -13.69 7.37
N MET A 288 -4.39 -14.30 6.66
CA MET A 288 -4.63 -15.21 5.53
C MET A 288 -4.87 -16.67 5.94
N ARG A 289 -4.98 -16.97 7.23
CA ARG A 289 -5.09 -18.34 7.75
C ARG A 289 -6.17 -19.16 7.04
N ASN A 290 -7.35 -18.59 6.87
CA ASN A 290 -8.48 -19.30 6.24
C ASN A 290 -8.17 -19.74 4.81
N LEU A 291 -7.52 -18.90 4.00
CA LEU A 291 -7.16 -19.24 2.63
C LEU A 291 -5.95 -20.19 2.58
N ILE A 292 -4.99 -20.03 3.46
CA ILE A 292 -3.82 -20.93 3.57
C ILE A 292 -4.28 -22.37 3.87
N ASP A 293 -5.27 -22.55 4.73
CA ASP A 293 -5.81 -23.87 5.08
C ASP A 293 -6.53 -24.53 3.89
N LEU A 294 -6.87 -23.77 2.84
CA LEU A 294 -7.49 -24.27 1.61
C LEU A 294 -6.48 -24.51 0.47
N LYS A 295 -5.17 -24.30 0.69
CA LYS A 295 -4.14 -24.33 -0.36
C LYS A 295 -4.14 -25.60 -1.23
N ASP A 296 -4.50 -26.76 -0.67
CA ASP A 296 -4.50 -28.04 -1.37
C ASP A 296 -5.76 -28.27 -2.22
N ARG A 297 -6.77 -27.38 -2.11
CA ARG A 297 -8.02 -27.45 -2.89
C ARG A 297 -7.89 -26.81 -4.27
N PHE A 298 -6.90 -25.95 -4.48
CA PHE A 298 -6.70 -25.17 -5.69
C PHE A 298 -5.31 -25.38 -6.25
N ASP A 299 -5.14 -25.17 -7.55
CA ASP A 299 -3.82 -25.13 -8.17
C ASP A 299 -3.10 -23.84 -7.80
N ILE A 300 -3.86 -22.75 -7.66
CA ILE A 300 -3.40 -21.45 -7.15
C ILE A 300 -4.55 -20.77 -6.42
N ALA A 301 -4.25 -20.05 -5.34
CA ALA A 301 -5.23 -19.21 -4.68
C ALA A 301 -4.64 -17.82 -4.36
N PHE A 302 -5.51 -16.83 -4.23
CA PHE A 302 -5.10 -15.46 -4.00
C PHE A 302 -6.11 -14.68 -3.18
N ALA A 303 -5.67 -13.56 -2.61
CA ALA A 303 -6.50 -12.62 -1.89
C ALA A 303 -6.11 -11.18 -2.24
N CYS A 304 -7.02 -10.26 -1.97
CA CYS A 304 -6.76 -8.83 -2.01
C CYS A 304 -7.22 -8.17 -0.71
N ASP A 305 -6.61 -7.04 -0.34
CA ASP A 305 -7.08 -6.22 0.78
C ASP A 305 -8.40 -5.50 0.42
N THR A 306 -8.94 -4.75 1.36
CA THR A 306 -10.31 -4.22 1.21
C THR A 306 -10.52 -3.30 0.01
N ASP A 307 -9.53 -2.54 -0.40
CA ASP A 307 -9.61 -1.71 -1.61
C ASP A 307 -8.89 -2.30 -2.83
N HIS A 308 -8.46 -3.57 -2.71
CA HIS A 308 -7.86 -4.35 -3.79
C HIS A 308 -6.60 -3.71 -4.41
N ASP A 309 -5.84 -2.94 -3.63
CA ASP A 309 -4.57 -2.38 -4.07
C ASP A 309 -3.37 -3.28 -3.70
N ARG A 310 -3.59 -4.38 -2.94
CA ARG A 310 -2.58 -5.37 -2.55
C ARG A 310 -3.02 -6.78 -2.89
N HIS A 311 -2.03 -7.67 -3.07
CA HIS A 311 -2.24 -9.07 -3.39
C HIS A 311 -1.63 -10.01 -2.34
N GLY A 312 -2.23 -11.17 -2.14
CA GLY A 312 -1.65 -12.31 -1.44
C GLY A 312 -1.74 -13.55 -2.31
N ILE A 313 -0.64 -14.23 -2.53
CA ILE A 313 -0.58 -15.42 -3.39
C ILE A 313 -0.35 -16.65 -2.51
N VAL A 314 -1.29 -17.59 -2.59
CA VAL A 314 -1.21 -18.86 -1.87
C VAL A 314 -1.00 -19.99 -2.87
N THR A 315 0.13 -20.66 -2.77
CA THR A 315 0.52 -21.77 -3.65
C THR A 315 0.39 -23.09 -2.92
N ARG A 316 0.12 -24.16 -3.67
CA ARG A 316 0.12 -25.52 -3.14
C ARG A 316 1.50 -25.89 -2.59
N SER A 317 2.55 -25.47 -3.28
CA SER A 317 3.92 -25.85 -2.97
C SER A 317 4.53 -25.20 -1.72
N THR A 318 4.09 -23.98 -1.35
CA THR A 318 4.70 -23.20 -0.25
C THR A 318 3.69 -22.54 0.70
N GLY A 319 2.38 -22.60 0.40
CA GLY A 319 1.37 -21.81 1.11
C GLY A 319 1.44 -20.34 0.71
N LEU A 320 1.29 -19.41 1.67
CA LEU A 320 1.39 -17.97 1.41
C LEU A 320 2.81 -17.62 0.99
N LEU A 321 2.93 -17.05 -0.21
CA LEU A 321 4.20 -16.59 -0.75
C LEU A 321 4.49 -15.17 -0.24
N PRO A 322 5.62 -14.92 0.42
CA PRO A 322 5.99 -13.56 0.82
C PRO A 322 5.99 -12.60 -0.37
N PRO A 323 5.56 -11.33 -0.22
CA PRO A 323 5.47 -10.40 -1.35
C PRO A 323 6.77 -10.24 -2.13
N ASN A 324 7.92 -10.11 -1.46
CA ASN A 324 9.23 -10.04 -2.14
C ASN A 324 9.52 -11.26 -3.01
N HIS A 325 9.08 -12.45 -2.59
CA HIS A 325 9.26 -13.67 -3.37
C HIS A 325 8.39 -13.64 -4.63
N TYR A 326 7.11 -13.28 -4.46
CA TYR A 326 6.20 -13.19 -5.59
C TYR A 326 6.59 -12.09 -6.58
N LEU A 327 6.97 -10.90 -6.10
CA LEU A 327 7.47 -9.82 -6.98
C LEU A 327 8.67 -10.28 -7.81
N SER A 328 9.58 -11.05 -7.22
CA SER A 328 10.74 -11.63 -7.92
C SER A 328 10.32 -12.56 -9.06
N VAL A 329 9.35 -13.44 -8.81
CA VAL A 329 8.78 -14.34 -9.83
C VAL A 329 8.05 -13.55 -10.91
N ALA A 330 7.21 -12.59 -10.53
CA ALA A 330 6.46 -11.76 -11.46
C ALA A 330 7.39 -10.99 -12.42
N ILE A 331 8.42 -10.34 -11.90
CA ILE A 331 9.43 -9.62 -12.69
C ILE A 331 10.15 -10.57 -13.64
N HIS A 332 10.64 -11.71 -13.11
CA HIS A 332 11.34 -12.72 -13.91
C HIS A 332 10.48 -13.24 -15.07
N TYR A 333 9.17 -13.44 -14.83
CA TYR A 333 8.23 -13.89 -15.84
C TYR A 333 7.87 -12.79 -16.85
N LEU A 334 7.41 -11.64 -16.38
CA LEU A 334 6.90 -10.57 -17.23
C LEU A 334 7.91 -10.11 -18.28
N PHE A 335 9.14 -9.80 -17.89
CA PHE A 335 10.15 -9.29 -18.82
C PHE A 335 10.65 -10.33 -19.85
N ARG A 336 10.24 -11.60 -19.71
CA ARG A 336 10.49 -12.67 -20.68
C ARG A 336 9.27 -12.99 -21.55
N HIS A 337 8.06 -12.65 -21.09
CA HIS A 337 6.80 -13.00 -21.74
C HIS A 337 5.99 -11.79 -22.23
N ARG A 338 6.60 -10.61 -22.25
CA ARG A 338 6.02 -9.36 -22.79
C ARG A 338 6.92 -8.79 -23.87
N PRO A 339 6.93 -9.40 -25.09
CA PRO A 339 7.87 -9.03 -26.16
C PRO A 339 7.66 -7.61 -26.70
N GLU A 340 6.44 -7.08 -26.56
CA GLU A 340 6.11 -5.72 -27.03
C GLU A 340 6.58 -4.62 -26.05
N TRP A 341 7.05 -5.00 -24.87
CA TRP A 341 7.60 -4.01 -23.92
C TRP A 341 8.93 -3.46 -24.43
N SER A 342 9.11 -2.16 -24.27
CA SER A 342 10.38 -1.51 -24.59
C SER A 342 11.57 -2.27 -23.97
N LYS A 343 12.65 -2.41 -24.72
CA LYS A 343 13.90 -3.01 -24.20
C LYS A 343 14.52 -2.15 -23.09
N ASP A 344 14.19 -0.86 -23.06
CA ASP A 344 14.64 0.09 -22.05
C ASP A 344 13.70 0.19 -20.84
N ALA A 345 12.55 -0.47 -20.87
CA ALA A 345 11.63 -0.50 -19.73
C ALA A 345 12.33 -1.07 -18.50
N ALA A 346 12.36 -0.27 -17.42
CA ALA A 346 13.06 -0.60 -16.19
C ALA A 346 12.19 -1.41 -15.22
N VAL A 347 12.85 -2.02 -14.22
CA VAL A 347 12.23 -2.70 -13.08
C VAL A 347 12.19 -1.74 -11.91
N GLY A 348 10.98 -1.35 -11.46
CA GLY A 348 10.76 -0.49 -10.31
C GLY A 348 10.62 -1.28 -9.01
N LYS A 349 11.36 -0.89 -7.96
CA LYS A 349 11.21 -1.41 -6.60
C LYS A 349 11.44 -0.32 -5.56
N THR A 350 10.90 -0.51 -4.34
CA THR A 350 11.27 0.34 -3.21
C THR A 350 12.64 -0.06 -2.64
N LEU A 351 13.29 0.89 -1.97
CA LEU A 351 14.61 0.67 -1.37
C LEU A 351 14.62 -0.43 -0.27
N VAL A 352 13.46 -0.80 0.26
CA VAL A 352 13.29 -1.82 1.29
C VAL A 352 12.81 -3.17 0.73
N SER A 353 12.59 -3.27 -0.58
CA SER A 353 12.31 -4.53 -1.26
C SER A 353 13.59 -5.35 -1.45
N SER A 354 13.42 -6.67 -1.64
CA SER A 354 14.52 -7.64 -1.71
C SER A 354 15.57 -7.34 -2.79
N GLN A 355 16.83 -7.59 -2.49
CA GLN A 355 17.94 -7.61 -3.45
C GLN A 355 17.86 -8.78 -4.46
N MET A 356 16.99 -9.76 -4.25
CA MET A 356 16.67 -10.76 -5.26
C MET A 356 16.23 -10.09 -6.57
N ILE A 357 15.43 -9.01 -6.47
CA ILE A 357 14.98 -8.22 -7.62
C ILE A 357 16.15 -7.60 -8.36
N ASP A 358 17.19 -7.08 -7.66
CA ASP A 358 18.41 -6.52 -8.26
C ASP A 358 19.14 -7.58 -9.09
N ARG A 359 19.32 -8.78 -8.52
CA ARG A 359 19.99 -9.90 -9.16
C ARG A 359 19.24 -10.37 -10.41
N ILE A 360 17.92 -10.45 -10.34
CA ILE A 360 17.06 -10.78 -11.47
C ILE A 360 17.14 -9.70 -12.55
N ALA A 361 16.99 -8.41 -12.19
CA ALA A 361 17.07 -7.31 -13.13
C ALA A 361 18.42 -7.30 -13.89
N ALA A 362 19.53 -7.49 -13.18
CA ALA A 362 20.86 -7.62 -13.78
C ALA A 362 20.94 -8.81 -14.76
N LYS A 363 20.42 -9.99 -14.38
CA LYS A 363 20.42 -11.19 -15.22
C LYS A 363 19.63 -11.04 -16.51
N ILE A 364 18.47 -10.38 -16.45
CA ILE A 364 17.63 -10.13 -17.64
C ILE A 364 18.04 -8.88 -18.41
N GLY A 365 19.12 -8.19 -18.00
CA GLY A 365 19.65 -7.01 -18.67
C GLY A 365 18.76 -5.77 -18.58
N ARG A 366 18.01 -5.61 -17.48
CA ARG A 366 17.10 -4.47 -17.26
C ARG A 366 17.66 -3.49 -16.25
N LYS A 367 17.41 -2.20 -16.47
CA LYS A 367 17.73 -1.16 -15.49
C LYS A 367 16.87 -1.35 -14.24
N LEU A 368 17.48 -1.15 -13.07
CA LEU A 368 16.77 -1.08 -11.80
C LEU A 368 16.42 0.38 -11.51
N TYR A 369 15.16 0.61 -11.16
CA TYR A 369 14.62 1.89 -10.72
C TYR A 369 14.25 1.80 -9.25
N GLU A 370 15.24 2.01 -8.37
CA GLU A 370 15.06 1.93 -6.92
C GLU A 370 14.64 3.29 -6.36
N VAL A 371 13.50 3.32 -5.65
CA VAL A 371 12.83 4.54 -5.17
C VAL A 371 12.60 4.54 -3.66
N PRO A 372 12.32 5.69 -3.02
CA PRO A 372 11.85 5.71 -1.64
C PRO A 372 10.55 4.90 -1.47
N VAL A 373 10.19 4.57 -0.23
CA VAL A 373 8.91 3.89 0.06
C VAL A 373 7.74 4.76 -0.37
N GLY A 374 6.80 4.17 -1.10
CA GLY A 374 5.59 4.79 -1.61
C GLY A 374 5.42 4.61 -3.12
N PHE A 375 4.25 4.13 -3.52
CA PHE A 375 3.96 3.78 -4.91
C PHE A 375 3.95 4.99 -5.87
N LYS A 376 3.70 6.18 -5.34
CA LYS A 376 3.70 7.45 -6.09
C LYS A 376 4.96 7.70 -6.92
N TRP A 377 6.09 7.09 -6.57
CA TRP A 377 7.34 7.23 -7.28
C TRP A 377 7.42 6.42 -8.58
N PHE A 378 6.49 5.48 -8.79
CA PHE A 378 6.39 4.69 -10.03
C PHE A 378 5.43 5.29 -11.05
N VAL A 379 4.59 6.25 -10.64
CA VAL A 379 3.48 6.78 -11.43
C VAL A 379 3.92 7.24 -12.82
N ASP A 380 4.91 8.15 -12.89
CA ASP A 380 5.36 8.74 -14.16
C ASP A 380 5.95 7.67 -15.09
N GLY A 381 6.76 6.77 -14.54
CA GLY A 381 7.40 5.73 -15.34
C GLY A 381 6.43 4.65 -15.83
N LEU A 382 5.36 4.33 -15.07
CA LEU A 382 4.29 3.46 -15.55
C LEU A 382 3.43 4.17 -16.59
N LEU A 383 3.22 5.48 -16.44
CA LEU A 383 2.40 6.27 -17.35
C LEU A 383 3.04 6.41 -18.74
N ASP A 384 4.36 6.66 -18.78
CA ASP A 384 5.12 6.85 -20.02
C ASP A 384 5.74 5.57 -20.59
N GLY A 385 5.63 4.44 -19.86
CA GLY A 385 6.17 3.13 -20.28
C GLY A 385 7.66 2.96 -20.05
N SER A 386 8.35 3.89 -19.41
CA SER A 386 9.75 3.75 -19.01
C SER A 386 9.97 2.75 -17.87
N LEU A 387 8.90 2.43 -17.12
CA LEU A 387 8.85 1.31 -16.18
C LEU A 387 7.92 0.22 -16.71
N GLY A 388 8.43 -0.99 -16.86
CA GLY A 388 7.61 -2.17 -17.16
C GLY A 388 6.83 -2.67 -15.94
N PHE A 389 7.41 -2.49 -14.76
CA PHE A 389 6.90 -2.98 -13.48
C PHE A 389 7.27 -2.03 -12.35
N GLY A 390 6.34 -1.79 -11.42
CA GLY A 390 6.59 -1.13 -10.15
C GLY A 390 6.00 -1.95 -9.00
N GLY A 391 6.79 -2.20 -7.93
CA GLY A 391 6.33 -3.02 -6.81
C GLY A 391 6.95 -2.66 -5.46
N GLU A 392 6.19 -2.94 -4.41
CA GLU A 392 6.54 -2.71 -3.01
C GLU A 392 6.50 -4.01 -2.21
N GLU A 393 7.37 -4.17 -1.24
CA GLU A 393 7.41 -5.31 -0.31
C GLU A 393 6.11 -5.46 0.51
N SER A 394 5.28 -4.43 0.52
CA SER A 394 3.96 -4.41 1.15
C SER A 394 2.85 -5.04 0.29
N ALA A 395 3.23 -5.79 -0.76
CA ALA A 395 2.32 -6.48 -1.69
C ALA A 395 1.54 -5.57 -2.65
N GLY A 396 1.97 -4.32 -2.83
CA GLY A 396 1.43 -3.44 -3.88
C GLY A 396 2.26 -3.53 -5.16
N ALA A 397 1.63 -3.71 -6.31
CA ALA A 397 2.30 -3.71 -7.60
C ALA A 397 1.39 -3.23 -8.73
N SER A 398 1.98 -2.75 -9.80
CA SER A 398 1.34 -2.56 -11.10
C SER A 398 2.38 -2.75 -12.21
N PHE A 399 1.93 -3.07 -13.41
CA PHE A 399 2.78 -3.26 -14.57
C PHE A 399 2.05 -2.92 -15.87
N LEU A 400 2.79 -2.79 -16.94
CA LEU A 400 2.26 -2.39 -18.24
C LEU A 400 1.34 -3.47 -18.84
N ARG A 401 0.45 -3.04 -19.72
CA ARG A 401 -0.32 -3.91 -20.62
C ARG A 401 0.62 -4.77 -21.47
N ARG A 402 0.08 -5.79 -22.08
CA ARG A 402 0.82 -6.69 -22.98
C ARG A 402 1.44 -5.95 -24.18
N ASP A 403 0.77 -4.89 -24.65
CA ASP A 403 1.23 -4.01 -25.74
C ASP A 403 2.22 -2.92 -25.31
N GLY A 404 2.62 -2.90 -24.03
CA GLY A 404 3.52 -1.89 -23.47
C GLY A 404 2.85 -0.57 -23.07
N GLY A 405 1.54 -0.45 -23.23
CA GLY A 405 0.77 0.70 -22.75
C GLY A 405 0.53 0.65 -21.24
N VAL A 406 0.22 1.80 -20.65
CA VAL A 406 -0.11 1.88 -19.22
C VAL A 406 -1.39 1.09 -18.91
N TRP A 407 -1.36 0.33 -17.81
CA TRP A 407 -2.53 -0.32 -17.22
C TRP A 407 -3.16 0.56 -16.14
N THR A 408 -2.58 0.56 -14.94
CA THR A 408 -2.88 1.48 -13.84
C THR A 408 -1.58 2.12 -13.35
N THR A 409 -1.69 3.31 -12.79
CA THR A 409 -0.58 4.01 -12.14
C THR A 409 -0.72 4.01 -10.63
N ASP A 410 -1.84 3.51 -10.09
CA ASP A 410 -1.94 3.06 -8.71
C ASP A 410 -1.71 1.56 -8.61
N LYS A 411 -1.50 1.07 -7.40
CA LYS A 411 -1.37 -0.36 -7.10
C LYS A 411 -2.63 -1.11 -7.50
N ASP A 412 -2.43 -2.31 -7.98
CA ASP A 412 -3.48 -3.25 -8.37
C ASP A 412 -3.22 -4.60 -7.68
N GLY A 413 -4.20 -5.12 -6.96
CA GLY A 413 -4.11 -6.43 -6.34
C GLY A 413 -4.69 -7.53 -7.24
N ILE A 414 -5.65 -7.18 -8.12
CA ILE A 414 -6.35 -8.12 -8.99
C ILE A 414 -5.41 -8.62 -10.10
N VAL A 415 -4.70 -7.70 -10.75
CA VAL A 415 -3.83 -8.05 -11.87
C VAL A 415 -2.62 -8.90 -11.45
N PRO A 416 -1.90 -8.64 -10.36
CA PRO A 416 -0.90 -9.57 -9.84
C PRO A 416 -1.47 -10.94 -9.43
N ALA A 417 -2.69 -10.99 -8.89
CA ALA A 417 -3.35 -12.26 -8.58
C ALA A 417 -3.62 -13.08 -9.85
N LEU A 418 -4.19 -12.46 -10.89
CA LEU A 418 -4.42 -13.10 -12.18
C LEU A 418 -3.11 -13.44 -12.92
N LEU A 419 -2.04 -12.65 -12.71
CA LEU A 419 -0.71 -12.99 -13.21
C LEU A 419 -0.17 -14.29 -12.59
N ALA A 420 -0.44 -14.54 -11.30
CA ALA A 420 -0.06 -15.82 -10.68
C ALA A 420 -0.77 -17.00 -11.35
N ALA A 421 -2.04 -16.83 -11.75
CA ALA A 421 -2.75 -17.82 -12.54
C ALA A 421 -2.15 -17.97 -13.96
N GLU A 422 -1.82 -16.87 -14.65
CA GLU A 422 -1.14 -16.91 -15.96
C GLU A 422 0.19 -17.67 -15.88
N ILE A 423 1.00 -17.36 -14.86
CA ILE A 423 2.29 -18.05 -14.61
C ILE A 423 2.06 -19.55 -14.43
N THR A 424 1.12 -19.92 -13.56
CA THR A 424 0.80 -21.33 -13.29
C THR A 424 0.33 -22.06 -14.55
N ALA A 425 -0.55 -21.45 -15.33
CA ALA A 425 -1.08 -21.99 -16.57
C ALA A 425 0.01 -22.21 -17.64
N ARG A 426 0.85 -21.19 -17.86
CA ARG A 426 1.87 -21.23 -18.91
C ARG A 426 3.10 -22.06 -18.56
N MET A 427 3.49 -22.04 -17.28
CA MET A 427 4.70 -22.74 -16.83
C MET A 427 4.42 -24.18 -16.37
N GLY A 428 3.15 -24.53 -16.11
CA GLY A 428 2.77 -25.83 -15.51
C GLY A 428 3.29 -26.00 -14.08
N ARG A 429 3.64 -24.91 -13.41
CA ARG A 429 4.23 -24.87 -12.05
C ARG A 429 3.78 -23.58 -11.34
N ASP A 430 3.56 -23.71 -10.05
CA ASP A 430 3.14 -22.56 -9.26
C ASP A 430 4.32 -21.56 -8.99
N PRO A 431 4.03 -20.29 -8.66
CA PRO A 431 5.05 -19.28 -8.35
C PRO A 431 6.02 -19.66 -7.24
N GLY A 432 5.61 -20.50 -6.27
CA GLY A 432 6.49 -20.97 -5.19
C GLY A 432 7.57 -21.93 -5.71
N GLU A 433 7.24 -22.80 -6.66
CA GLU A 433 8.22 -23.68 -7.32
C GLU A 433 9.23 -22.87 -8.14
N ILE A 434 8.77 -21.86 -8.88
CA ILE A 434 9.62 -20.98 -9.68
C ILE A 434 10.54 -20.19 -8.75
N TYR A 435 10.04 -19.67 -7.62
CA TYR A 435 10.87 -18.97 -6.65
C TYR A 435 12.00 -19.84 -6.10
N ARG A 436 11.74 -21.13 -5.80
CA ARG A 436 12.80 -22.07 -5.38
C ARG A 436 13.89 -22.28 -6.44
N GLU A 437 13.58 -22.14 -7.72
CA GLU A 437 14.60 -22.16 -8.77
C GLU A 437 15.43 -20.88 -8.76
N LEU A 438 14.77 -19.72 -8.59
CA LEU A 438 15.47 -18.44 -8.46
C LEU A 438 16.42 -18.45 -7.26
N THR A 439 16.03 -19.03 -6.11
CA THR A 439 16.93 -19.13 -4.95
C THR A 439 18.13 -20.03 -5.20
N ARG A 440 17.99 -21.09 -5.99
CA ARG A 440 19.15 -21.93 -6.40
C ARG A 440 20.13 -21.19 -7.30
N GLU A 441 19.64 -20.30 -8.17
CA GLU A 441 20.48 -19.51 -9.08
C GLU A 441 21.12 -18.31 -8.38
N PHE A 442 20.35 -17.58 -7.56
CA PHE A 442 20.73 -16.28 -7.02
C PHE A 442 21.10 -16.29 -5.53
N GLY A 443 20.89 -17.40 -4.84
CA GLY A 443 20.97 -17.51 -3.38
C GLY A 443 19.63 -17.27 -2.71
N GLU A 444 19.47 -17.81 -1.50
CA GLU A 444 18.23 -17.71 -0.71
C GLU A 444 18.33 -16.52 0.25
N PRO A 445 17.50 -15.48 0.09
CA PRO A 445 17.48 -14.35 1.01
C PRO A 445 16.68 -14.69 2.27
N THR A 446 17.21 -14.30 3.42
CA THR A 446 16.50 -14.21 4.68
C THR A 446 16.24 -12.74 4.96
N TYR A 447 14.98 -12.37 5.21
CA TYR A 447 14.54 -10.98 5.38
C TYR A 447 13.84 -10.82 6.73
N ASP A 448 14.11 -9.72 7.42
CA ASP A 448 13.42 -9.37 8.66
C ASP A 448 13.24 -7.86 8.80
N ARG A 449 12.27 -7.47 9.65
CA ARG A 449 11.94 -6.09 9.97
C ARG A 449 11.79 -5.93 11.47
N VAL A 450 12.56 -5.03 12.05
CA VAL A 450 12.47 -4.64 13.46
C VAL A 450 11.82 -3.26 13.56
N GLU A 451 10.94 -3.10 14.54
CA GLU A 451 10.25 -1.84 14.84
C GLU A 451 10.49 -1.47 16.31
N ALA A 452 10.75 -0.19 16.55
CA ALA A 452 10.90 0.33 17.91
C ALA A 452 10.25 1.71 18.06
N PRO A 453 9.72 2.05 19.26
CA PRO A 453 9.14 3.36 19.53
C PRO A 453 10.14 4.49 19.27
N ALA A 454 9.64 5.60 18.72
CA ALA A 454 10.43 6.81 18.49
C ALA A 454 9.60 8.06 18.73
N THR A 455 10.17 9.01 19.45
CA THR A 455 9.60 10.34 19.61
C THR A 455 9.66 11.13 18.29
N PRO A 456 8.83 12.18 18.10
CA PRO A 456 8.91 13.03 16.92
C PRO A 456 10.31 13.59 16.65
N ALA A 457 11.05 13.98 17.69
CA ALA A 457 12.43 14.46 17.56
C ALA A 457 13.39 13.38 17.05
N GLN A 458 13.26 12.14 17.56
CA GLN A 458 14.04 11.00 17.08
C GLN A 458 13.70 10.64 15.64
N LYS A 459 12.41 10.71 15.26
CA LYS A 459 11.98 10.49 13.88
C LYS A 459 12.58 11.53 12.93
N GLU A 460 12.60 12.80 13.31
CA GLU A 460 13.23 13.87 12.53
C GLU A 460 14.74 13.66 12.38
N GLN A 461 15.40 13.24 13.44
CA GLN A 461 16.84 12.93 13.45
C GLN A 461 17.17 11.76 12.52
N LEU A 462 16.43 10.65 12.61
CA LEU A 462 16.58 9.49 11.72
C LEU A 462 16.35 9.85 10.26
N ALA A 463 15.36 10.71 9.97
CA ALA A 463 15.07 11.15 8.60
C ALA A 463 16.22 11.97 7.97
N LYS A 464 17.10 12.55 8.80
CA LYS A 464 18.26 13.35 8.39
C LYS A 464 19.58 12.59 8.44
N LEU A 465 19.57 11.28 8.72
CA LEU A 465 20.79 10.48 8.70
C LEU A 465 21.50 10.59 7.36
N SER A 466 22.82 10.78 7.43
CA SER A 466 23.67 10.94 6.26
C SER A 466 24.76 9.86 6.22
N PRO A 467 25.33 9.55 5.04
CA PRO A 467 26.42 8.59 4.88
C PRO A 467 27.63 8.87 5.79
N GLN A 468 27.90 10.14 6.11
CA GLN A 468 29.03 10.53 6.97
C GLN A 468 28.88 10.10 8.42
N GLN A 469 27.66 9.81 8.86
CA GLN A 469 27.36 9.32 10.21
C GLN A 469 27.54 7.81 10.34
N VAL A 470 27.66 7.09 9.23
CA VAL A 470 27.95 5.65 9.20
C VAL A 470 29.47 5.45 9.23
N GLN A 471 30.03 5.24 10.45
CA GLN A 471 31.48 5.18 10.65
C GLN A 471 32.08 3.76 10.56
N ILE A 472 31.31 2.80 10.03
CA ILE A 472 31.76 1.42 9.85
C ILE A 472 32.15 1.18 8.38
N THR A 473 33.11 0.28 8.16
CA THR A 473 33.57 -0.14 6.81
C THR A 473 33.05 -1.51 6.41
N GLN A 474 32.48 -2.24 7.36
CA GLN A 474 31.93 -3.58 7.19
C GLN A 474 30.55 -3.65 7.83
N LEU A 475 29.68 -4.51 7.32
CA LEU A 475 28.37 -4.85 7.84
C LEU A 475 28.21 -6.37 7.82
N GLY A 476 27.96 -6.99 8.97
CA GLY A 476 27.92 -8.44 9.10
C GLY A 476 29.21 -9.13 8.65
N GLY A 477 30.36 -8.45 8.76
CA GLY A 477 31.66 -8.94 8.29
C GLY A 477 31.94 -8.74 6.79
N ASP A 478 30.98 -8.30 6.00
CA ASP A 478 31.16 -7.98 4.58
C ASP A 478 31.52 -6.51 4.38
N LYS A 479 32.37 -6.22 3.39
CA LYS A 479 32.73 -4.85 3.02
C LYS A 479 31.49 -4.09 2.56
N ILE A 480 31.29 -2.85 3.08
CA ILE A 480 30.23 -1.95 2.62
C ILE A 480 30.56 -1.48 1.20
N GLU A 481 29.60 -1.65 0.29
CA GLU A 481 29.68 -1.20 -1.09
C GLU A 481 29.07 0.20 -1.27
N ARG A 482 27.92 0.44 -0.63
CA ARG A 482 27.18 1.71 -0.75
C ARG A 482 26.52 2.08 0.57
N VAL A 483 26.50 3.37 0.84
CA VAL A 483 25.69 4.00 1.90
C VAL A 483 24.84 5.06 1.23
N LEU A 484 23.53 4.94 1.35
CA LEU A 484 22.55 5.73 0.61
C LEU A 484 21.63 6.49 1.57
N ASP A 485 21.50 7.78 1.37
CA ASP A 485 20.47 8.67 1.94
C ASP A 485 19.52 9.19 0.85
N ARG A 486 19.80 8.87 -0.41
CA ARG A 486 18.98 9.18 -1.59
C ARG A 486 18.76 7.93 -2.44
N ALA A 487 17.58 7.86 -3.03
CA ALA A 487 17.20 6.73 -3.87
C ALA A 487 17.86 6.81 -5.26
N PRO A 488 18.60 5.77 -5.71
CA PRO A 488 19.35 5.82 -6.96
C PRO A 488 18.51 6.03 -8.23
N GLY A 489 17.23 5.63 -8.21
CA GLY A 489 16.35 5.75 -9.38
C GLY A 489 15.94 7.18 -9.72
N ILE A 490 15.76 8.04 -8.70
CA ILE A 490 15.19 9.38 -8.88
C ILE A 490 15.92 10.47 -8.11
N ASP A 491 17.02 10.15 -7.46
CA ASP A 491 17.80 11.07 -6.61
C ASP A 491 16.96 11.83 -5.57
N MET A 492 15.97 11.16 -4.96
CA MET A 492 15.14 11.71 -3.89
C MET A 492 15.60 11.21 -2.53
N PRO A 493 15.51 12.03 -1.46
CA PRO A 493 15.82 11.59 -0.11
C PRO A 493 14.99 10.39 0.31
N ILE A 494 15.62 9.38 0.91
CA ILE A 494 14.90 8.18 1.39
C ILE A 494 14.28 8.38 2.77
N GLY A 495 14.58 9.49 3.43
CA GLY A 495 14.13 9.79 4.78
C GLY A 495 14.71 8.83 5.82
N GLY A 496 16.01 8.54 5.72
CA GLY A 496 16.76 7.62 6.56
C GLY A 496 18.06 7.21 5.88
N ILE A 497 18.58 6.03 6.20
CA ILE A 497 19.83 5.50 5.66
C ILE A 497 19.66 4.07 5.17
N LYS A 498 20.32 3.71 4.05
CA LYS A 498 20.46 2.32 3.59
C LYS A 498 21.93 1.99 3.42
N VAL A 499 22.38 0.86 4.00
CA VAL A 499 23.75 0.34 3.88
C VAL A 499 23.69 -0.98 3.14
N VAL A 500 24.52 -1.12 2.11
CA VAL A 500 24.49 -2.27 1.18
C VAL A 500 25.87 -2.92 1.11
N THR A 501 25.87 -4.25 1.17
CA THR A 501 27.02 -5.11 0.89
C THR A 501 26.68 -6.10 -0.22
N THR A 502 27.64 -6.93 -0.64
CA THR A 502 27.41 -7.99 -1.65
C THR A 502 26.37 -9.02 -1.22
N SER A 503 26.30 -9.36 0.07
CA SER A 503 25.46 -10.45 0.57
C SER A 503 24.36 -10.02 1.54
N GLY A 504 24.16 -8.72 1.72
CA GLY A 504 23.09 -8.22 2.59
C GLY A 504 23.01 -6.71 2.63
N TRP A 505 21.98 -6.22 3.31
CA TRP A 505 21.75 -4.80 3.50
C TRP A 505 20.85 -4.53 4.71
N PHE A 506 20.87 -3.31 5.20
CA PHE A 506 19.80 -2.79 6.03
C PHE A 506 19.35 -1.41 5.57
N ALA A 507 18.11 -1.03 5.91
CA ALA A 507 17.60 0.32 5.77
C ALA A 507 16.89 0.72 7.07
N ALA A 508 17.25 1.87 7.64
CA ALA A 508 16.64 2.42 8.84
C ALA A 508 15.92 3.72 8.51
N ARG A 509 14.63 3.81 8.91
CA ARG A 509 13.80 5.01 8.62
C ARG A 509 12.68 5.17 9.65
N PRO A 510 12.23 6.41 9.94
CA PRO A 510 11.03 6.65 10.73
C PRO A 510 9.77 6.19 9.99
N SER A 511 8.73 5.78 10.74
CA SER A 511 7.39 5.62 10.20
C SER A 511 6.78 6.99 9.91
N GLY A 512 6.09 7.10 8.76
CA GLY A 512 5.36 8.32 8.39
C GLY A 512 4.05 8.50 9.16
N THR A 513 3.48 7.40 9.69
CA THR A 513 2.13 7.36 10.27
C THR A 513 2.10 6.97 11.74
N GLU A 514 3.16 6.36 12.26
CA GLU A 514 3.25 5.83 13.62
C GLU A 514 4.45 6.42 14.35
N ASP A 515 4.42 6.42 15.69
CA ASP A 515 5.53 6.91 16.53
C ASP A 515 6.57 5.81 16.76
N ILE A 516 7.06 5.25 15.65
CA ILE A 516 8.08 4.22 15.59
C ILE A 516 9.12 4.52 14.50
N TYR A 517 10.27 3.87 14.59
CA TYR A 517 11.15 3.66 13.45
C TYR A 517 11.19 2.18 13.06
N LYS A 518 11.62 1.93 11.83
CA LYS A 518 11.73 0.60 11.24
C LYS A 518 13.14 0.37 10.73
N ILE A 519 13.69 -0.81 11.05
CA ILE A 519 14.92 -1.32 10.45
C ILE A 519 14.53 -2.52 9.60
N TYR A 520 14.71 -2.41 8.31
CA TYR A 520 14.55 -3.50 7.34
C TYR A 520 15.93 -4.09 7.06
N SER A 521 16.04 -5.39 6.93
CA SER A 521 17.31 -6.05 6.63
C SER A 521 17.11 -7.34 5.86
N GLU A 522 18.11 -7.69 5.09
CA GLU A 522 18.15 -8.91 4.30
C GLU A 522 19.57 -9.47 4.26
N SER A 523 19.69 -10.79 4.26
CA SER A 523 20.93 -11.53 4.14
C SER A 523 20.79 -12.69 3.16
N PHE A 524 21.78 -12.89 2.28
CA PHE A 524 21.93 -14.08 1.45
C PHE A 524 22.87 -15.13 2.05
N ARG A 525 23.22 -14.99 3.34
CA ARG A 525 24.09 -15.91 4.08
C ARG A 525 23.36 -16.55 5.29
N GLY A 526 22.01 -16.48 5.29
CA GLY A 526 21.17 -17.10 6.30
C GLY A 526 20.97 -16.25 7.57
N GLU A 527 20.31 -16.86 8.56
CA GLU A 527 19.80 -16.17 9.74
C GLU A 527 20.88 -15.60 10.68
N ASP A 528 22.01 -16.31 10.86
CA ASP A 528 23.09 -15.82 11.72
C ASP A 528 23.67 -14.50 11.19
N HIS A 529 23.94 -14.44 9.89
CA HIS A 529 24.41 -13.23 9.24
C HIS A 529 23.36 -12.12 9.27
N LEU A 530 22.07 -12.45 9.12
CA LEU A 530 20.99 -11.48 9.27
C LEU A 530 20.95 -10.88 10.67
N ARG A 531 21.12 -11.71 11.71
CA ARG A 531 21.20 -11.25 13.11
C ARG A 531 22.38 -10.31 13.35
N ASP A 532 23.52 -10.57 12.74
CA ASP A 532 24.69 -9.69 12.83
C ASP A 532 24.40 -8.34 12.16
N ILE A 533 23.81 -8.34 10.94
CA ILE A 533 23.38 -7.12 10.26
C ILE A 533 22.41 -6.30 11.12
N LEU A 534 21.39 -6.95 11.69
CA LEU A 534 20.39 -6.28 12.54
C LEU A 534 21.01 -5.66 13.80
N ARG A 535 21.93 -6.39 14.46
CA ARG A 535 22.64 -5.89 15.64
C ARG A 535 23.48 -4.66 15.32
N GLU A 536 24.21 -4.67 14.21
CA GLU A 536 25.06 -3.56 13.76
C GLU A 536 24.21 -2.38 13.29
N ALA A 537 23.10 -2.63 12.56
CA ALA A 537 22.14 -1.61 12.18
C ALA A 537 21.53 -0.90 13.40
N GLN A 538 21.14 -1.66 14.43
CA GLN A 538 20.63 -1.10 15.68
C GLN A 538 21.66 -0.22 16.36
N ALA A 539 22.93 -0.64 16.42
CA ALA A 539 24.01 0.14 17.00
C ALA A 539 24.24 1.48 16.26
N ILE A 540 24.14 1.48 14.95
CA ILE A 540 24.23 2.71 14.13
C ILE A 540 23.07 3.67 14.47
N VAL A 541 21.84 3.14 14.53
CA VAL A 541 20.65 3.94 14.87
C VAL A 541 20.77 4.50 16.29
N ASP A 542 21.14 3.68 17.27
CA ASP A 542 21.29 4.09 18.67
C ASP A 542 22.37 5.17 18.83
N HIS A 543 23.51 5.01 18.13
CA HIS A 543 24.56 6.02 18.11
C HIS A 543 24.05 7.35 17.53
N ALA A 544 23.38 7.30 16.41
CA ALA A 544 22.81 8.48 15.78
C ALA A 544 21.81 9.21 16.70
N LEU A 545 20.94 8.47 17.38
CA LEU A 545 19.96 9.03 18.31
C LEU A 545 20.57 9.57 19.62
N SER A 546 21.77 9.09 20.01
CA SER A 546 22.45 9.50 21.25
C SER A 546 23.31 10.76 21.11
N VAL A 547 23.92 10.99 19.95
CA VAL A 547 24.85 12.11 19.72
C VAL A 547 24.17 13.46 19.88
N ASP A 548 22.95 13.62 19.41
CA ASP A 548 22.21 14.89 19.53
C ASP A 548 21.60 15.10 20.91
N ALA A 549 21.31 14.04 21.68
CA ALA A 549 20.91 14.19 23.07
C ALA A 549 22.02 14.84 23.90
N VAL A 550 23.28 14.51 23.62
CA VAL A 550 24.46 15.14 24.26
C VAL A 550 24.67 16.56 23.75
N GLN A 551 24.41 16.85 22.47
CA GLN A 551 24.55 18.18 21.88
C GLN A 551 23.46 19.15 22.36
N GLN A 552 22.22 18.66 22.52
CA GLN A 552 21.10 19.42 23.10
C GLN A 552 21.30 19.68 24.61
N ALA A 553 21.87 18.73 25.35
CA ALA A 553 22.23 18.92 26.75
C ALA A 553 23.36 19.95 26.92
N ARG A 554 24.33 20.02 25.99
CA ARG A 554 25.38 21.05 25.96
C ARG A 554 24.88 22.44 25.60
N ASN A 555 23.79 22.54 24.83
CA ASN A 555 23.19 23.83 24.40
C ASN A 555 22.13 24.35 25.39
N GLY A 556 22.07 23.84 26.61
CA GLY A 556 21.40 24.50 27.75
C GLY A 556 19.87 24.40 27.79
N ARG A 557 19.27 23.33 27.32
CA ARG A 557 17.86 23.00 27.62
C ARG A 557 17.78 21.81 28.56
N SER A 558 17.41 22.09 29.80
CA SER A 558 17.24 21.09 30.88
C SER A 558 16.06 20.15 30.58
N GLY A 559 16.36 18.91 30.29
CA GLY A 559 15.42 17.80 30.30
C GLY A 559 16.14 16.55 30.79
N ARG A 560 15.64 15.90 31.83
CA ARG A 560 16.26 14.72 32.47
C ARG A 560 16.51 13.60 31.45
N PRO A 561 17.66 12.92 31.49
CA PRO A 561 17.96 11.81 30.57
C PRO A 561 17.10 10.59 30.90
N PHE A 562 16.39 10.10 29.89
CA PHE A 562 15.66 8.83 29.93
C PHE A 562 16.58 7.73 29.37
N VAL A 563 17.42 7.14 30.22
CA VAL A 563 18.39 6.08 29.86
C VAL A 563 17.94 4.70 30.38
N ALA A 564 16.66 4.43 30.54
CA ALA A 564 16.22 3.20 31.21
C ALA A 564 15.53 2.14 30.32
N ALA A 565 15.20 2.41 29.06
CA ALA A 565 14.39 1.47 28.26
C ALA A 565 15.16 0.53 27.31
N ALA A 566 16.39 0.87 26.93
CA ALA A 566 17.14 0.08 25.94
C ALA A 566 17.81 -1.19 26.53
N SER A 567 18.05 -1.25 27.84
CA SER A 567 18.72 -2.40 28.48
C SER A 567 17.80 -3.60 28.72
N GLU A 568 16.49 -3.43 28.76
CA GLU A 568 15.54 -4.54 29.01
C GLU A 568 15.25 -5.39 27.76
N VAL A 569 15.41 -4.84 26.54
CA VAL A 569 15.16 -5.59 25.30
C VAL A 569 16.28 -6.59 25.02
N LEU A 570 17.53 -6.24 25.36
CA LEU A 570 18.69 -7.11 25.16
C LEU A 570 18.74 -8.31 26.12
N THR A 571 18.08 -8.23 27.28
CA THR A 571 18.04 -9.33 28.26
C THR A 571 17.01 -10.40 27.88
N LYS A 572 16.00 -10.08 27.08
CA LYS A 572 14.94 -11.03 26.67
C LYS A 572 15.28 -11.86 25.42
N VAL A 573 16.29 -11.47 24.65
CA VAL A 573 16.79 -12.27 23.50
C VAL A 573 17.70 -13.43 23.96
N LYS A 574 18.10 -13.48 25.23
CA LYS A 574 18.93 -14.58 25.79
C LYS A 574 18.11 -15.75 26.36
N GLN A 575 16.78 -15.70 26.33
CA GLN A 575 15.91 -16.74 26.92
C GLN A 575 14.77 -17.20 25.97
N ALA A 576 14.92 -17.09 24.65
CA ALA A 576 14.05 -17.76 23.68
C ALA A 576 14.89 -18.56 22.70
#